data_1ecc25e4609ac71051f16f4c27e11240
#
_entry.id   1ecc25e4609ac71051f16f4c27e11240
#
_cell.length_a   1.000
_cell.length_b   1.000
_cell.length_c   1.000
_cell.angle_alpha   90.00
_cell.angle_beta   90.00
_cell.angle_gamma   90.00
#
_symmetry.space_group_name_H-M   'P 1'
#
loop_
_entity.id
_entity.type
_entity.pdbx_description
1 polymer ?
#
loop_
_entity_poly.entity_id
_entity_poly.type
_entity_poly.pdbx_seq_one_letter_code
_entity_poly.pdbx_strand_id
1 'polypeptide(L)'
;MGVGERDLCDALAAGWHIDSSAVRYAPVGGGSYHWIVGDAAGGRWFATVDDLDEKGWLGDTRDAVAEGLATAMETAVALRQEAGLAFVLAPVMARNGAATVRLGQAYAVTVFPYQPGAAGRFGEELPPAERSHLVDMLAALHAATPRIATAPRHQVELAHRSDFEAALDQLGHPWDGGPFSEPARALLQAHAGQAERLLARFDRLAERVTALEPVITHGEPHPGNLLRAGTETLLIDWDTVALAPPERDLWWVSSDSSSAEARRYTQATGRRVDPAALLLYRLRWALDDVSIYTRRLRSAHSRTSDAEHALRALEITLAGAPG
;
A
#
# COMPACT_ATOMS: atom_id res chain seq x y z
N MET A 1 20.07 -0.26 -8.28
CA MET A 1 19.98 -0.50 -6.84
C MET A 1 21.11 0.29 -6.18
N GLY A 2 20.80 1.24 -5.32
CA GLY A 2 21.80 2.12 -4.68
C GLY A 2 22.32 1.61 -3.33
N VAL A 3 21.81 0.46 -2.85
CA VAL A 3 22.19 -0.17 -1.57
C VAL A 3 22.90 -1.47 -1.85
N GLY A 4 24.13 -1.61 -1.32
CA GLY A 4 24.90 -2.85 -1.37
C GLY A 4 24.55 -3.80 -0.21
N GLU A 5 24.80 -5.11 -0.40
CA GLU A 5 24.63 -6.09 0.69
C GLU A 5 25.46 -5.73 1.92
N ARG A 6 26.63 -5.13 1.72
CA ARG A 6 27.51 -4.71 2.82
C ARG A 6 26.85 -3.61 3.67
N ASP A 7 26.26 -2.59 3.03
CA ASP A 7 25.61 -1.50 3.74
C ASP A 7 24.42 -2.02 4.55
N LEU A 8 23.69 -3.01 4.01
CA LEU A 8 22.60 -3.69 4.73
C LEU A 8 23.15 -4.47 5.94
N CYS A 9 24.20 -5.28 5.77
CA CYS A 9 24.79 -6.04 6.87
C CYS A 9 25.29 -5.14 8.00
N ASP A 10 25.96 -4.03 7.67
CA ASP A 10 26.44 -3.04 8.64
C ASP A 10 25.25 -2.40 9.40
N ALA A 11 24.15 -2.08 8.72
CA ALA A 11 22.94 -1.55 9.33
C ALA A 11 22.26 -2.58 10.27
N LEU A 12 22.19 -3.85 9.85
CA LEU A 12 21.61 -4.94 10.65
C LEU A 12 22.42 -5.21 11.92
N ALA A 13 23.74 -5.22 11.82
CA ALA A 13 24.62 -5.38 12.97
C ALA A 13 24.51 -4.21 13.95
N ALA A 14 24.50 -2.98 13.46
CA ALA A 14 24.39 -1.78 14.26
C ALA A 14 23.00 -1.62 14.90
N GLY A 15 21.94 -1.84 14.13
CA GLY A 15 20.54 -1.60 14.53
C GLY A 15 19.97 -2.73 15.38
N TRP A 16 20.26 -4.00 15.07
CA TRP A 16 19.57 -5.15 15.68
C TRP A 16 20.49 -6.21 16.27
N HIS A 17 21.81 -6.03 16.25
CA HIS A 17 22.80 -7.07 16.61
C HIS A 17 22.65 -8.35 15.77
N ILE A 18 22.22 -8.23 14.54
CA ILE A 18 22.15 -9.34 13.61
C ILE A 18 23.50 -9.47 12.91
N ASP A 19 24.28 -10.47 13.31
CA ASP A 19 25.54 -10.84 12.64
C ASP A 19 25.20 -11.72 11.43
N SER A 20 25.08 -11.08 10.26
CA SER A 20 24.59 -11.72 9.05
C SER A 20 25.58 -12.75 8.51
N SER A 21 25.26 -14.03 8.62
CA SER A 21 26.03 -15.16 8.07
C SER A 21 25.63 -15.56 6.66
N ALA A 22 24.39 -15.23 6.26
CA ALA A 22 23.85 -15.47 4.94
C ALA A 22 22.84 -14.36 4.57
N VAL A 23 23.00 -13.76 3.40
CA VAL A 23 22.12 -12.73 2.88
C VAL A 23 21.67 -13.12 1.49
N ARG A 24 20.37 -13.17 1.25
CA ARG A 24 19.80 -13.53 -0.05
C ARG A 24 18.72 -12.52 -0.45
N TYR A 25 18.94 -11.86 -1.58
CA TYR A 25 17.92 -10.98 -2.15
C TYR A 25 16.65 -11.76 -2.49
N ALA A 26 15.49 -11.20 -2.14
CA ALA A 26 14.17 -11.75 -2.40
C ALA A 26 13.40 -10.77 -3.31
N PRO A 27 13.28 -11.03 -4.62
CA PRO A 27 12.56 -10.18 -5.56
C PRO A 27 11.04 -10.40 -5.42
N VAL A 28 10.47 -9.91 -4.32
CA VAL A 28 9.03 -10.01 -4.00
C VAL A 28 8.45 -8.61 -3.79
N GLY A 29 7.17 -8.43 -4.09
CA GLY A 29 6.49 -7.14 -3.93
C GLY A 29 6.96 -6.07 -4.94
N GLY A 30 6.55 -4.83 -4.70
CA GLY A 30 6.91 -3.63 -5.45
C GLY A 30 7.22 -2.47 -4.50
N GLY A 31 8.04 -1.49 -4.93
CA GLY A 31 8.31 -0.27 -4.16
C GLY A 31 9.37 -0.38 -3.06
N SER A 32 9.86 -1.59 -2.73
CA SER A 32 10.88 -1.84 -1.72
C SER A 32 11.82 -2.96 -2.15
N TYR A 33 13.00 -3.01 -1.54
CA TYR A 33 13.96 -4.10 -1.73
C TYR A 33 13.93 -5.04 -0.54
N HIS A 34 14.00 -6.34 -0.78
CA HIS A 34 13.85 -7.34 0.27
C HIS A 34 14.98 -8.35 0.32
N TRP A 35 15.36 -8.76 1.52
CA TRP A 35 16.35 -9.81 1.75
C TRP A 35 15.91 -10.78 2.83
N ILE A 36 16.24 -12.05 2.62
CA ILE A 36 16.19 -13.06 3.68
C ILE A 36 17.59 -13.14 4.26
N VAL A 37 17.68 -12.92 5.56
CA VAL A 37 18.93 -12.86 6.32
C VAL A 37 18.95 -14.02 7.31
N GLY A 38 20.05 -14.81 7.30
CA GLY A 38 20.38 -15.76 8.36
C GLY A 38 21.46 -15.16 9.24
N ASP A 39 21.34 -15.29 10.56
CA ASP A 39 22.37 -14.89 11.49
C ASP A 39 23.25 -16.06 11.94
N ALA A 40 24.38 -15.76 12.55
CA ALA A 40 25.32 -16.76 13.05
C ALA A 40 24.75 -17.58 14.24
N ALA A 41 23.71 -17.08 14.91
CA ALA A 41 23.04 -17.77 16.01
C ALA A 41 21.90 -18.69 15.53
N GLY A 42 21.63 -18.76 14.20
CA GLY A 42 20.58 -19.58 13.60
C GLY A 42 19.25 -18.87 13.48
N GLY A 43 19.15 -17.59 13.81
CA GLY A 43 17.99 -16.75 13.57
C GLY A 43 17.77 -16.48 12.08
N ARG A 44 16.51 -16.26 11.69
CA ARG A 44 16.15 -15.88 10.32
C ARG A 44 15.26 -14.64 10.32
N TRP A 45 15.59 -13.72 9.44
CA TRP A 45 14.98 -12.41 9.38
C TRP A 45 14.56 -12.08 7.95
N PHE A 46 13.55 -11.23 7.83
CA PHE A 46 13.18 -10.60 6.57
C PHE A 46 13.48 -9.11 6.69
N ALA A 47 14.42 -8.61 5.91
CA ALA A 47 14.82 -7.21 5.91
C ALA A 47 14.22 -6.52 4.70
N THR A 48 13.52 -5.41 4.93
CA THR A 48 13.00 -4.51 3.90
C THR A 48 13.83 -3.24 3.89
N VAL A 49 14.25 -2.81 2.70
CA VAL A 49 14.90 -1.51 2.47
C VAL A 49 14.01 -0.69 1.58
N ASP A 50 13.45 0.35 2.15
CA ASP A 50 12.52 1.26 1.49
C ASP A 50 13.26 2.41 0.86
N ASP A 51 13.00 2.68 -0.43
CA ASP A 51 13.45 3.90 -1.10
C ASP A 51 12.49 5.04 -0.75
N LEU A 52 13.02 6.05 -0.04
CA LEU A 52 12.20 7.14 0.47
C LEU A 52 11.69 8.07 -0.64
N ASP A 53 12.32 8.07 -1.81
CA ASP A 53 11.85 8.84 -2.97
C ASP A 53 10.62 8.20 -3.63
N GLU A 54 10.38 6.90 -3.39
CA GLU A 54 9.25 6.15 -3.97
C GLU A 54 8.01 6.10 -3.05
N LYS A 55 8.07 6.67 -1.84
CA LYS A 55 7.00 6.58 -0.83
C LYS A 55 6.37 7.95 -0.49
N GLY A 56 6.10 8.75 -1.52
CA GLY A 56 5.56 10.11 -1.36
C GLY A 56 4.22 10.21 -0.62
N TRP A 57 3.48 9.11 -0.42
CA TRP A 57 2.27 9.10 0.40
C TRP A 57 2.52 9.20 1.91
N LEU A 58 3.78 9.01 2.35
CA LEU A 58 4.19 9.12 3.76
C LEU A 58 4.68 10.54 4.12
N GLY A 59 4.99 11.39 3.13
CA GLY A 59 5.45 12.75 3.36
C GLY A 59 6.06 13.40 2.12
N ASP A 60 6.24 14.72 2.16
CA ASP A 60 6.71 15.53 1.03
C ASP A 60 8.25 15.62 0.92
N THR A 61 8.97 15.19 1.95
CA THR A 61 10.43 15.16 1.98
C THR A 61 10.92 13.83 2.49
N ARG A 62 12.16 13.43 2.15
CA ARG A 62 12.74 12.17 2.65
C ARG A 62 12.67 12.03 4.17
N ASP A 63 12.83 13.12 4.90
CA ASP A 63 12.76 13.09 6.37
C ASP A 63 11.31 12.88 6.84
N ALA A 64 10.35 13.58 6.25
CA ALA A 64 8.92 13.34 6.53
C ALA A 64 8.47 11.93 6.14
N VAL A 65 8.93 11.41 5.00
CA VAL A 65 8.67 10.02 4.57
C VAL A 65 9.25 9.02 5.56
N ALA A 66 10.48 9.24 6.05
CA ALA A 66 11.09 8.36 7.03
C ALA A 66 10.35 8.38 8.39
N GLU A 67 9.89 9.55 8.83
CA GLU A 67 9.05 9.71 10.03
C GLU A 67 7.68 9.05 9.85
N GLY A 68 7.05 9.23 8.68
CA GLY A 68 5.79 8.56 8.32
C GLY A 68 5.91 7.04 8.33
N LEU A 69 6.99 6.51 7.72
CA LEU A 69 7.28 5.07 7.71
C LEU A 69 7.53 4.55 9.14
N ALA A 70 8.30 5.25 9.96
CA ALA A 70 8.54 4.89 11.36
C ALA A 70 7.21 4.83 12.13
N THR A 71 6.35 5.84 12.00
CA THR A 71 5.03 5.89 12.64
C THR A 71 4.14 4.73 12.18
N ALA A 72 4.14 4.39 10.90
CA ALA A 72 3.39 3.26 10.36
C ALA A 72 3.87 1.92 10.96
N MET A 73 5.19 1.70 11.01
CA MET A 73 5.79 0.50 11.56
C MET A 73 5.59 0.38 13.08
N GLU A 74 5.69 1.49 13.83
CA GLU A 74 5.38 1.54 15.26
C GLU A 74 3.90 1.24 15.53
N THR A 75 2.99 1.68 14.64
CA THR A 75 1.57 1.32 14.70
C THR A 75 1.39 -0.20 14.56
N ALA A 76 2.09 -0.84 13.62
CA ALA A 76 2.04 -2.30 13.48
C ALA A 76 2.57 -3.03 14.73
N VAL A 77 3.63 -2.51 15.37
CA VAL A 77 4.15 -3.03 16.65
C VAL A 77 3.10 -2.91 17.75
N ALA A 78 2.46 -1.75 17.90
CA ALA A 78 1.41 -1.54 18.90
C ALA A 78 0.19 -2.44 18.65
N LEU A 79 -0.26 -2.61 17.40
CA LEU A 79 -1.31 -3.56 17.04
C LEU A 79 -0.99 -4.98 17.45
N ARG A 80 0.25 -5.41 17.27
CA ARG A 80 0.71 -6.74 17.67
C ARG A 80 0.81 -6.90 19.18
N GLN A 81 1.44 -5.94 19.87
CA GLN A 81 1.84 -6.06 21.27
C GLN A 81 0.77 -5.56 22.22
N GLU A 82 0.18 -4.39 21.98
CA GLU A 82 -0.79 -3.74 22.88
C GLU A 82 -2.22 -4.19 22.59
N ALA A 83 -2.60 -4.28 21.31
CA ALA A 83 -3.91 -4.78 20.92
C ALA A 83 -4.00 -6.32 20.89
N GLY A 84 -2.87 -7.02 20.86
CA GLY A 84 -2.79 -8.48 20.87
C GLY A 84 -3.22 -9.15 19.56
N LEU A 85 -3.14 -8.45 18.42
CA LEU A 85 -3.55 -8.97 17.12
C LEU A 85 -2.50 -9.93 16.56
N ALA A 86 -2.70 -11.23 16.77
CA ALA A 86 -1.76 -12.27 16.39
C ALA A 86 -1.47 -12.35 14.87
N PHE A 87 -2.41 -11.91 14.04
CA PHE A 87 -2.26 -11.91 12.58
C PHE A 87 -1.42 -10.74 12.03
N VAL A 88 -1.04 -9.77 12.86
CA VAL A 88 -0.17 -8.65 12.45
C VAL A 88 1.28 -9.14 12.43
N LEU A 89 1.92 -9.16 11.27
CA LEU A 89 3.36 -9.35 11.18
C LEU A 89 4.04 -7.99 11.42
N ALA A 90 4.41 -7.76 12.69
CA ALA A 90 5.05 -6.52 13.11
C ALA A 90 6.58 -6.58 12.97
N PRO A 91 7.27 -5.45 12.75
CA PRO A 91 8.73 -5.39 12.74
C PRO A 91 9.32 -5.63 14.14
N VAL A 92 10.60 -6.00 14.15
CA VAL A 92 11.42 -6.08 15.34
C VAL A 92 12.02 -4.72 15.64
N MET A 93 11.83 -4.24 16.86
CA MET A 93 12.39 -2.95 17.27
C MET A 93 13.91 -2.97 17.25
N ALA A 94 14.52 -1.94 16.70
CA ALA A 94 15.95 -1.72 16.76
C ALA A 94 16.41 -1.36 18.21
N ARG A 95 17.69 -1.44 18.48
CA ARG A 95 18.30 -1.16 19.81
C ARG A 95 18.00 0.25 20.35
N ASN A 96 17.82 1.21 19.48
CA ASN A 96 17.44 2.59 19.83
C ASN A 96 15.94 2.75 20.11
N GLY A 97 15.16 1.68 20.06
CA GLY A 97 13.72 1.69 20.25
C GLY A 97 12.90 2.13 19.03
N ALA A 98 13.52 2.28 17.85
CA ALA A 98 12.80 2.60 16.62
C ALA A 98 12.38 1.33 15.86
N ALA A 99 11.26 1.38 15.13
CA ALA A 99 10.83 0.28 14.27
C ALA A 99 11.59 0.26 12.93
N THR A 100 12.12 1.41 12.51
CA THR A 100 12.91 1.58 11.28
C THR A 100 14.21 2.31 11.56
N VAL A 101 15.25 2.08 10.76
CA VAL A 101 16.54 2.75 10.85
C VAL A 101 16.93 3.33 9.49
N ARG A 102 17.39 4.59 9.49
CA ARG A 102 17.89 5.24 8.26
C ARG A 102 19.13 4.52 7.73
N LEU A 103 19.17 4.34 6.42
CA LEU A 103 20.34 3.85 5.69
C LEU A 103 20.78 4.90 4.67
N GLY A 104 21.77 5.70 5.03
CA GLY A 104 22.14 6.89 4.28
C GLY A 104 21.02 7.93 4.26
N GLN A 105 20.94 8.70 3.18
CA GLN A 105 19.93 9.77 3.04
C GLN A 105 18.65 9.32 2.32
N ALA A 106 18.73 8.27 1.49
CA ALA A 106 17.67 7.90 0.58
C ALA A 106 16.88 6.66 1.02
N TYR A 107 17.36 5.90 2.02
CA TYR A 107 16.76 4.61 2.36
C TYR A 107 16.44 4.49 3.86
N ALA A 108 15.51 3.59 4.18
CA ALA A 108 15.25 3.13 5.53
C ALA A 108 15.20 1.59 5.57
N VAL A 109 15.65 1.00 6.68
CA VAL A 109 15.66 -0.44 6.90
C VAL A 109 14.64 -0.79 7.97
N THR A 110 13.82 -1.80 7.69
CA THR A 110 12.90 -2.41 8.63
C THR A 110 13.18 -3.91 8.68
N VAL A 111 13.17 -4.49 9.88
CA VAL A 111 13.46 -5.93 10.07
C VAL A 111 12.23 -6.62 10.64
N PHE A 112 11.86 -7.73 10.03
CA PHE A 112 10.75 -8.59 10.48
C PHE A 112 11.27 -9.98 10.84
N PRO A 113 10.60 -10.69 11.78
CA PRO A 113 10.86 -12.10 11.97
C PRO A 113 10.52 -12.85 10.68
N TYR A 114 11.41 -13.72 10.21
CA TYR A 114 11.14 -14.51 9.01
C TYR A 114 10.00 -15.50 9.27
N GLN A 115 8.95 -15.42 8.47
CA GLN A 115 7.85 -16.38 8.50
C GLN A 115 7.89 -17.24 7.25
N PRO A 116 8.04 -18.58 7.39
CA PRO A 116 7.93 -19.46 6.24
C PRO A 116 6.47 -19.50 5.78
N GLY A 117 6.25 -19.21 4.50
CA GLY A 117 4.91 -19.17 3.94
C GLY A 117 4.92 -18.63 2.52
N ALA A 118 3.75 -18.46 1.97
CA ALA A 118 3.54 -17.85 0.66
C ALA A 118 2.45 -16.77 0.74
N ALA A 119 2.76 -15.58 0.26
CA ALA A 119 1.75 -14.57 0.00
C ALA A 119 0.96 -14.93 -1.26
N GLY A 120 -0.29 -14.47 -1.33
CA GLY A 120 -1.07 -14.52 -2.56
C GLY A 120 -0.52 -13.56 -3.62
N ARG A 121 -1.27 -13.34 -4.68
CA ARG A 121 -0.91 -12.39 -5.73
C ARG A 121 -1.89 -11.22 -5.75
N PHE A 122 -1.40 -10.06 -6.15
CA PHE A 122 -2.28 -8.94 -6.46
C PHE A 122 -3.31 -9.35 -7.52
N GLY A 123 -4.60 -9.02 -7.31
CA GLY A 123 -5.69 -9.39 -8.21
C GLY A 123 -6.15 -10.86 -8.13
N GLU A 124 -5.56 -11.68 -7.25
CA GLU A 124 -6.03 -13.05 -7.00
C GLU A 124 -7.42 -13.00 -6.33
N GLU A 125 -8.36 -13.85 -6.79
CA GLU A 125 -9.63 -14.01 -6.11
C GLU A 125 -9.48 -14.89 -4.86
N LEU A 126 -9.92 -14.39 -3.72
CA LEU A 126 -9.97 -15.17 -2.49
C LEU A 126 -11.18 -16.13 -2.51
N PRO A 127 -11.00 -17.39 -2.14
CA PRO A 127 -12.11 -18.29 -1.84
C PRO A 127 -13.06 -17.70 -0.79
N PRO A 128 -14.36 -18.01 -0.81
CA PRO A 128 -15.33 -17.41 0.13
C PRO A 128 -14.95 -17.55 1.61
N ALA A 129 -14.34 -18.68 2.00
CA ALA A 129 -13.89 -18.89 3.37
C ALA A 129 -12.73 -17.97 3.76
N GLU A 130 -11.73 -17.80 2.89
CA GLU A 130 -10.60 -16.91 3.13
C GLU A 130 -11.06 -15.43 3.13
N ARG A 131 -11.98 -15.07 2.25
CA ARG A 131 -12.58 -13.73 2.21
C ARG A 131 -13.36 -13.43 3.50
N SER A 132 -14.13 -14.39 4.00
CA SER A 132 -14.81 -14.27 5.31
C SER A 132 -13.82 -14.14 6.46
N HIS A 133 -12.72 -14.91 6.44
CA HIS A 133 -11.66 -14.81 7.44
C HIS A 133 -10.96 -13.44 7.41
N LEU A 134 -10.68 -12.91 6.22
CA LEU A 134 -10.11 -11.56 6.08
C LEU A 134 -11.06 -10.49 6.65
N VAL A 135 -12.37 -10.61 6.43
CA VAL A 135 -13.35 -9.69 7.04
C VAL A 135 -13.28 -9.75 8.57
N ASP A 136 -13.11 -10.93 9.17
CA ASP A 136 -12.95 -11.07 10.62
C ASP A 136 -11.65 -10.41 11.13
N MET A 137 -10.55 -10.58 10.39
CA MET A 137 -9.28 -9.91 10.69
C MET A 137 -9.43 -8.38 10.64
N LEU A 138 -10.07 -7.85 9.58
CA LEU A 138 -10.33 -6.42 9.44
C LEU A 138 -11.27 -5.89 10.54
N ALA A 139 -12.31 -6.63 10.91
CA ALA A 139 -13.17 -6.26 12.03
C ALA A 139 -12.39 -6.17 13.35
N ALA A 140 -11.51 -7.12 13.62
CA ALA A 140 -10.63 -7.10 14.79
C ALA A 140 -9.62 -5.94 14.75
N LEU A 141 -9.02 -5.66 13.60
CA LEU A 141 -8.13 -4.53 13.37
C LEU A 141 -8.83 -3.20 13.69
N HIS A 142 -9.99 -2.97 13.09
CA HIS A 142 -10.75 -1.74 13.27
C HIS A 142 -11.25 -1.54 14.71
N ALA A 143 -11.60 -2.64 15.39
CA ALA A 143 -11.99 -2.61 16.80
C ALA A 143 -10.81 -2.29 17.76
N ALA A 144 -9.57 -2.46 17.31
CA ALA A 144 -8.37 -2.13 18.08
C ALA A 144 -8.09 -0.62 18.18
N THR A 145 -8.73 0.22 17.35
CA THR A 145 -8.51 1.67 17.27
C THR A 145 -8.39 2.38 18.63
N PRO A 146 -9.25 2.13 19.63
CA PRO A 146 -9.15 2.83 20.92
C PRO A 146 -7.90 2.48 21.74
N ARG A 147 -7.17 1.44 21.37
CA ARG A 147 -5.97 0.96 22.09
C ARG A 147 -4.68 1.54 21.53
N ILE A 148 -4.73 2.18 20.36
CA ILE A 148 -3.56 2.63 19.64
C ILE A 148 -3.51 4.15 19.62
N ALA A 149 -2.51 4.72 20.30
CA ALA A 149 -2.40 6.17 20.48
C ALA A 149 -1.85 6.92 19.26
N THR A 150 -1.07 6.26 18.40
CA THR A 150 -0.24 6.91 17.38
C THR A 150 -0.39 6.26 16.01
N ALA A 151 -1.57 6.37 15.39
CA ALA A 151 -1.70 5.95 13.99
C ALA A 151 -1.68 7.18 13.06
N PRO A 152 -1.02 7.11 11.89
CA PRO A 152 -1.08 8.17 10.90
C PRO A 152 -2.51 8.47 10.47
N ARG A 153 -2.81 9.69 10.06
CA ARG A 153 -4.13 10.02 9.47
C ARG A 153 -4.04 9.91 7.96
N HIS A 154 -4.97 9.16 7.39
CA HIS A 154 -5.09 9.07 5.94
C HIS A 154 -5.66 10.37 5.38
N GLN A 155 -4.97 10.94 4.40
CA GLN A 155 -5.50 12.03 3.57
C GLN A 155 -6.21 11.43 2.35
N VAL A 156 -7.46 11.87 2.13
CA VAL A 156 -8.24 11.40 0.98
C VAL A 156 -7.86 12.26 -0.23
N GLU A 157 -6.68 11.97 -0.77
CA GLU A 157 -6.10 12.68 -1.91
C GLU A 157 -5.74 11.69 -3.01
N LEU A 158 -5.63 12.19 -4.25
CA LEU A 158 -5.16 11.39 -5.38
C LEU A 158 -3.66 11.59 -5.58
N ALA A 159 -2.95 10.50 -5.77
CA ALA A 159 -1.54 10.54 -6.14
C ALA A 159 -1.36 11.28 -7.47
N HIS A 160 -0.41 12.21 -7.51
CA HIS A 160 -0.08 12.99 -8.73
C HIS A 160 -1.27 13.67 -9.41
N ARG A 161 -2.28 14.11 -8.65
CA ARG A 161 -3.49 14.76 -9.17
C ARG A 161 -3.16 15.93 -10.10
N SER A 162 -2.26 16.82 -9.70
CA SER A 162 -1.87 17.98 -10.51
C SER A 162 -1.23 17.59 -11.84
N ASP A 163 -0.43 16.54 -11.86
CA ASP A 163 0.16 16.01 -13.11
C ASP A 163 -0.91 15.43 -14.03
N PHE A 164 -1.93 14.79 -13.45
CA PHE A 164 -3.04 14.22 -14.21
C PHE A 164 -3.95 15.31 -14.79
N GLU A 165 -4.33 16.32 -14.02
CA GLU A 165 -5.09 17.48 -14.50
C GLU A 165 -4.33 18.23 -15.59
N ALA A 166 -3.02 18.48 -15.42
CA ALA A 166 -2.18 19.06 -16.46
C ALA A 166 -2.06 18.19 -17.71
N ALA A 167 -2.17 16.86 -17.57
CA ALA A 167 -2.20 15.96 -18.72
C ALA A 167 -3.52 16.10 -19.51
N LEU A 168 -4.65 16.20 -18.83
CA LEU A 168 -5.97 16.43 -19.45
C LEU A 168 -6.01 17.76 -20.20
N ASP A 169 -5.50 18.85 -19.61
CA ASP A 169 -5.45 20.18 -20.24
C ASP A 169 -4.55 20.21 -21.49
N GLN A 170 -3.56 19.33 -21.57
CA GLN A 170 -2.56 19.31 -22.65
C GLN A 170 -2.80 18.20 -23.69
N LEU A 171 -3.98 17.60 -23.73
CA LEU A 171 -4.33 16.56 -24.73
C LEU A 171 -4.29 17.05 -26.18
N GLY A 172 -4.43 18.36 -26.42
CA GLY A 172 -4.31 18.99 -27.73
C GLY A 172 -2.87 19.05 -28.28
N HIS A 173 -1.86 18.76 -27.47
CA HIS A 173 -0.46 18.82 -27.83
C HIS A 173 0.17 17.42 -27.85
N PRO A 174 1.11 17.12 -28.76
CA PRO A 174 1.82 15.86 -28.78
C PRO A 174 2.62 15.63 -27.50
N TRP A 175 2.76 14.37 -27.07
CA TRP A 175 3.62 13.96 -25.97
C TRP A 175 4.86 13.27 -26.51
N ASP A 176 6.03 13.71 -26.08
CA ASP A 176 7.34 13.31 -26.63
C ASP A 176 8.25 12.58 -25.63
N GLY A 177 7.72 12.17 -24.48
CA GLY A 177 8.49 11.48 -23.42
C GLY A 177 9.04 10.11 -23.83
N GLY A 178 8.45 9.44 -24.84
CA GLY A 178 8.93 8.14 -25.29
C GLY A 178 7.96 7.39 -26.21
N PRO A 179 8.27 6.10 -26.50
CA PRO A 179 7.55 5.33 -27.53
C PRO A 179 6.07 5.07 -27.21
N PHE A 180 5.65 5.22 -25.96
CA PHE A 180 4.28 5.01 -25.53
C PHE A 180 3.54 6.30 -25.15
N SER A 181 4.18 7.47 -25.27
CA SER A 181 3.56 8.77 -24.94
C SER A 181 2.34 9.08 -25.79
N GLU A 182 2.46 9.01 -27.11
CA GLU A 182 1.33 9.26 -28.02
C GLU A 182 0.21 8.21 -27.92
N PRO A 183 0.48 6.90 -27.83
CA PRO A 183 -0.56 5.91 -27.48
C PRO A 183 -1.30 6.23 -26.19
N ALA A 184 -0.60 6.62 -25.13
CA ALA A 184 -1.20 6.98 -23.84
C ALA A 184 -2.05 8.26 -23.96
N ARG A 185 -1.55 9.29 -24.67
CA ARG A 185 -2.31 10.52 -24.94
C ARG A 185 -3.61 10.22 -25.70
N ALA A 186 -3.54 9.38 -26.72
CA ALA A 186 -4.73 9.01 -27.51
C ALA A 186 -5.76 8.25 -26.66
N LEU A 187 -5.33 7.33 -25.79
CA LEU A 187 -6.19 6.65 -24.83
C LEU A 187 -6.87 7.64 -23.88
N LEU A 188 -6.09 8.52 -23.27
CA LEU A 188 -6.63 9.52 -22.34
C LEU A 188 -7.57 10.49 -23.04
N GLN A 189 -7.26 10.91 -24.27
CA GLN A 189 -8.12 11.77 -25.08
C GLN A 189 -9.49 11.11 -25.39
N ALA A 190 -9.49 9.82 -25.70
CA ALA A 190 -10.73 9.07 -25.94
C ALA A 190 -11.62 8.97 -24.69
N HIS A 191 -11.01 9.05 -23.48
CA HIS A 191 -11.69 8.94 -22.19
C HIS A 191 -11.75 10.25 -21.38
N ALA A 192 -11.34 11.40 -21.95
CA ALA A 192 -11.17 12.65 -21.21
C ALA A 192 -12.44 13.07 -20.45
N GLY A 193 -13.58 13.12 -21.12
CA GLY A 193 -14.84 13.48 -20.47
C GLY A 193 -15.30 12.48 -19.39
N GLN A 194 -14.88 11.21 -19.46
CA GLN A 194 -15.09 10.24 -18.39
C GLN A 194 -14.16 10.55 -17.21
N ALA A 195 -12.88 10.79 -17.46
CA ALA A 195 -11.89 11.12 -16.44
C ALA A 195 -12.29 12.36 -15.63
N GLU A 196 -12.74 13.43 -16.31
CA GLU A 196 -13.23 14.65 -15.66
C GLU A 196 -14.46 14.38 -14.76
N ARG A 197 -15.41 13.58 -15.24
CA ARG A 197 -16.58 13.20 -14.42
C ARG A 197 -16.20 12.38 -13.21
N LEU A 198 -15.21 11.47 -13.34
CA LEU A 198 -14.72 10.64 -12.24
C LEU A 198 -13.98 11.50 -11.20
N LEU A 199 -13.15 12.46 -11.61
CA LEU A 199 -12.51 13.43 -10.72
C LEU A 199 -13.56 14.24 -9.93
N ALA A 200 -14.53 14.82 -10.62
CA ALA A 200 -15.61 15.56 -9.96
C ALA A 200 -16.46 14.70 -9.02
N ARG A 201 -16.63 13.41 -9.35
CA ARG A 201 -17.31 12.46 -8.45
C ARG A 201 -16.47 12.12 -7.24
N PHE A 202 -15.18 11.92 -7.42
CA PHE A 202 -14.22 11.71 -6.33
C PHE A 202 -14.28 12.85 -5.31
N ASP A 203 -14.22 14.10 -5.77
CA ASP A 203 -14.25 15.28 -4.91
C ASP A 203 -15.52 15.33 -4.04
N ARG A 204 -16.68 15.12 -4.67
CA ARG A 204 -17.97 15.08 -3.93
C ARG A 204 -18.05 13.95 -2.91
N LEU A 205 -17.47 12.79 -3.23
CA LEU A 205 -17.44 11.66 -2.29
C LEU A 205 -16.44 11.90 -1.15
N ALA A 206 -15.28 12.48 -1.45
CA ALA A 206 -14.26 12.81 -0.46
C ALA A 206 -14.80 13.77 0.61
N GLU A 207 -15.48 14.85 0.21
CA GLU A 207 -16.13 15.79 1.13
C GLU A 207 -17.11 15.10 2.09
N ARG A 208 -17.91 14.17 1.57
CA ARG A 208 -18.89 13.42 2.38
C ARG A 208 -18.22 12.46 3.36
N VAL A 209 -17.18 11.77 2.92
CA VAL A 209 -16.53 10.67 3.67
C VAL A 209 -15.66 11.19 4.82
N THR A 210 -15.15 12.42 4.73
CA THR A 210 -14.37 13.05 5.81
C THR A 210 -15.14 13.19 7.14
N ALA A 211 -16.47 13.14 7.12
CA ALA A 211 -17.30 13.19 8.33
C ALA A 211 -17.48 11.82 9.01
N LEU A 212 -17.02 10.73 8.42
CA LEU A 212 -17.13 9.39 9.01
C LEU A 212 -16.11 9.18 10.12
N GLU A 213 -16.52 8.45 11.16
CA GLU A 213 -15.64 8.10 12.27
C GLU A 213 -14.53 7.16 11.82
N PRO A 214 -13.25 7.57 11.91
CA PRO A 214 -12.14 6.76 11.42
C PRO A 214 -11.84 5.59 12.37
N VAL A 215 -11.27 4.54 11.78
CA VAL A 215 -10.67 3.40 12.46
C VAL A 215 -9.25 3.19 11.93
N ILE A 216 -8.44 2.39 12.64
CA ILE A 216 -7.15 1.97 12.08
C ILE A 216 -7.41 1.02 10.93
N THR A 217 -6.96 1.37 9.74
CA THR A 217 -7.07 0.57 8.52
C THR A 217 -5.68 0.13 8.07
N HIS A 218 -5.59 -1.01 7.41
CA HIS A 218 -4.37 -1.45 6.73
C HIS A 218 -4.13 -0.62 5.46
N GLY A 219 -5.18 -0.45 4.65
CA GLY A 219 -5.16 0.28 3.38
C GLY A 219 -5.12 -0.62 2.15
N GLU A 220 -4.31 -1.65 2.19
CA GLU A 220 -4.11 -2.58 1.07
C GLU A 220 -4.21 -4.05 1.50
N PRO A 221 -5.33 -4.50 2.10
CA PRO A 221 -5.48 -5.90 2.55
C PRO A 221 -5.84 -6.84 1.38
N HIS A 222 -5.12 -6.71 0.26
CA HIS A 222 -5.29 -7.57 -0.90
C HIS A 222 -4.54 -8.91 -0.72
N PRO A 223 -4.81 -9.95 -1.53
CA PRO A 223 -4.20 -11.28 -1.38
C PRO A 223 -2.67 -11.28 -1.37
N GLY A 224 -2.03 -10.35 -2.07
CA GLY A 224 -0.56 -10.18 -2.05
C GLY A 224 0.00 -9.81 -0.68
N ASN A 225 -0.82 -9.24 0.22
CA ASN A 225 -0.46 -8.86 1.57
C ASN A 225 -0.99 -9.86 2.63
N LEU A 226 -1.48 -11.02 2.18
CA LEU A 226 -1.89 -12.14 3.05
C LEU A 226 -0.86 -13.26 2.96
N LEU A 227 -0.01 -13.37 3.98
CA LEU A 227 1.00 -14.43 4.08
C LEU A 227 0.37 -15.67 4.73
N ARG A 228 0.23 -16.75 3.97
CA ARG A 228 -0.24 -18.06 4.47
C ARG A 228 0.95 -18.80 5.09
N ALA A 229 1.02 -18.84 6.42
CA ALA A 229 2.08 -19.46 7.22
C ALA A 229 1.55 -20.66 7.98
N GLY A 230 1.67 -21.87 7.39
CA GLY A 230 1.06 -23.08 7.94
C GLY A 230 -0.47 -22.98 7.96
N THR A 231 -1.06 -23.01 9.16
CA THR A 231 -2.52 -22.86 9.36
C THR A 231 -2.95 -21.40 9.63
N GLU A 232 -1.99 -20.50 9.74
CA GLU A 232 -2.27 -19.10 10.04
C GLU A 232 -2.19 -18.23 8.78
N THR A 233 -2.97 -17.16 8.77
CA THR A 233 -2.87 -16.07 7.80
C THR A 233 -2.37 -14.84 8.53
N LEU A 234 -1.26 -14.27 8.06
CA LEU A 234 -0.69 -13.04 8.58
C LEU A 234 -0.92 -11.90 7.59
N LEU A 235 -1.23 -10.73 8.11
CA LEU A 235 -1.30 -9.49 7.33
C LEU A 235 0.06 -8.82 7.38
N ILE A 236 0.62 -8.52 6.21
CA ILE A 236 1.96 -7.96 5.99
C ILE A 236 1.86 -6.63 5.25
N ASP A 237 2.97 -5.90 5.17
CA ASP A 237 3.08 -4.63 4.42
C ASP A 237 2.24 -3.50 5.04
N TRP A 238 2.71 -3.01 6.20
CA TRP A 238 2.01 -2.05 7.04
C TRP A 238 2.35 -0.58 6.75
N ASP A 239 3.05 -0.27 5.66
CA ASP A 239 3.50 1.10 5.35
C ASP A 239 2.35 2.05 4.96
N THR A 240 1.18 1.50 4.64
CA THR A 240 -0.03 2.26 4.35
C THR A 240 -1.01 2.35 5.53
N VAL A 241 -0.67 1.79 6.72
CA VAL A 241 -1.55 1.83 7.88
C VAL A 241 -1.93 3.26 8.26
N ALA A 242 -3.23 3.52 8.47
CA ALA A 242 -3.69 4.85 8.85
C ALA A 242 -5.10 4.85 9.45
N LEU A 243 -5.44 5.94 10.16
CA LEU A 243 -6.80 6.24 10.58
C LEU A 243 -7.60 6.71 9.35
N ALA A 244 -8.62 5.93 8.99
CA ALA A 244 -9.53 6.20 7.87
C ALA A 244 -10.89 5.52 8.11
N PRO A 245 -11.93 5.83 7.33
CA PRO A 245 -13.14 5.03 7.32
C PRO A 245 -12.86 3.56 7.00
N PRO A 246 -13.56 2.60 7.65
CA PRO A 246 -13.32 1.17 7.47
C PRO A 246 -13.45 0.69 6.02
N GLU A 247 -14.18 1.41 5.20
CA GLU A 247 -14.37 1.14 3.78
C GLU A 247 -13.07 1.23 2.97
N ARG A 248 -12.02 1.89 3.51
CA ARG A 248 -10.67 1.88 2.92
C ARG A 248 -10.08 0.47 2.83
N ASP A 249 -10.47 -0.41 3.72
CA ASP A 249 -10.08 -1.82 3.69
C ASP A 249 -11.18 -2.70 3.07
N LEU A 250 -12.44 -2.39 3.35
CA LEU A 250 -13.56 -3.25 2.99
C LEU A 250 -13.83 -3.32 1.49
N TRP A 251 -13.48 -2.30 0.70
CA TRP A 251 -13.68 -2.34 -0.75
C TRP A 251 -12.87 -3.44 -1.45
N TRP A 252 -11.80 -3.95 -0.82
CA TRP A 252 -11.00 -5.07 -1.33
C TRP A 252 -11.75 -6.41 -1.29
N VAL A 253 -12.68 -6.55 -0.36
CA VAL A 253 -13.38 -7.82 -0.10
C VAL A 253 -14.87 -7.74 -0.36
N SER A 254 -15.43 -6.55 -0.42
CA SER A 254 -16.88 -6.30 -0.49
C SER A 254 -17.25 -5.69 -1.84
N SER A 255 -18.14 -6.33 -2.60
CA SER A 255 -18.63 -5.77 -3.87
C SER A 255 -19.49 -4.52 -3.67
N ASP A 256 -20.28 -4.51 -2.59
CA ASP A 256 -21.21 -3.44 -2.22
C ASP A 256 -21.58 -3.53 -0.74
N SER A 257 -22.31 -2.53 -0.22
CA SER A 257 -22.73 -2.47 1.19
C SER A 257 -23.78 -3.52 1.58
N SER A 258 -24.34 -4.27 0.62
CA SER A 258 -25.31 -5.36 0.85
C SER A 258 -24.69 -6.75 0.68
N SER A 259 -23.42 -6.84 0.37
CA SER A 259 -22.70 -8.12 0.20
C SER A 259 -22.65 -8.96 1.48
N ALA A 260 -22.32 -10.22 1.36
CA ALA A 260 -22.16 -11.10 2.53
C ALA A 260 -21.06 -10.62 3.45
N GLU A 261 -19.97 -10.10 2.89
CA GLU A 261 -18.82 -9.54 3.58
C GLU A 261 -19.19 -8.27 4.36
N ALA A 262 -19.92 -7.34 3.75
CA ALA A 262 -20.40 -6.13 4.41
C ALA A 262 -21.37 -6.45 5.58
N ARG A 263 -22.25 -7.43 5.40
CA ARG A 263 -23.14 -7.90 6.49
C ARG A 263 -22.34 -8.55 7.62
N ARG A 264 -21.34 -9.40 7.29
CA ARG A 264 -20.45 -10.04 8.28
C ARG A 264 -19.71 -8.98 9.10
N TYR A 265 -19.11 -7.99 8.43
CA TYR A 265 -18.45 -6.88 9.10
C TYR A 265 -19.39 -6.12 10.03
N THR A 266 -20.59 -5.78 9.55
CA THR A 266 -21.62 -5.09 10.36
C THR A 266 -22.02 -5.91 11.59
N GLN A 267 -22.17 -7.23 11.45
CA GLN A 267 -22.48 -8.12 12.57
C GLN A 267 -21.35 -8.17 13.61
N ALA A 268 -20.09 -8.18 13.15
CA ALA A 268 -18.92 -8.25 14.03
C ALA A 268 -18.66 -6.93 14.78
N THR A 269 -18.92 -5.78 14.15
CA THR A 269 -18.51 -4.46 14.67
C THR A 269 -19.66 -3.57 15.13
N GLY A 270 -20.90 -3.85 14.71
CA GLY A 270 -22.03 -2.95 14.85
C GLY A 270 -22.02 -1.76 13.89
N ARG A 271 -20.96 -1.58 13.09
CA ARG A 271 -20.82 -0.46 12.14
C ARG A 271 -21.43 -0.83 10.80
N ARG A 272 -22.28 0.04 10.25
CA ARG A 272 -22.82 -0.12 8.91
C ARG A 272 -21.78 0.34 7.89
N VAL A 273 -21.65 -0.43 6.81
CA VAL A 273 -20.78 -0.08 5.69
C VAL A 273 -21.43 1.02 4.85
N ASP A 274 -20.74 2.15 4.67
CA ASP A 274 -21.25 3.26 3.85
C ASP A 274 -20.97 3.01 2.37
N PRO A 275 -21.99 2.94 1.49
CA PRO A 275 -21.81 2.66 0.08
C PRO A 275 -21.05 3.78 -0.66
N ALA A 276 -21.12 5.03 -0.19
CA ALA A 276 -20.40 6.14 -0.79
C ALA A 276 -18.91 6.06 -0.48
N ALA A 277 -18.54 5.63 0.74
CA ALA A 277 -17.15 5.41 1.12
C ALA A 277 -16.52 4.21 0.39
N LEU A 278 -17.25 3.09 0.23
CA LEU A 278 -16.79 1.97 -0.63
C LEU A 278 -16.50 2.42 -2.05
N LEU A 279 -17.41 3.21 -2.62
CA LEU A 279 -17.25 3.74 -3.96
C LEU A 279 -16.07 4.72 -4.05
N LEU A 280 -15.89 5.59 -3.04
CA LEU A 280 -14.77 6.52 -2.99
C LEU A 280 -13.43 5.80 -3.07
N TYR A 281 -13.19 4.80 -2.21
CA TYR A 281 -11.91 4.11 -2.17
C TYR A 281 -11.65 3.27 -3.43
N ARG A 282 -12.68 2.69 -4.02
CA ARG A 282 -12.58 2.01 -5.31
C ARG A 282 -12.26 2.98 -6.44
N LEU A 283 -12.93 4.14 -6.44
CA LEU A 283 -12.68 5.19 -7.43
C LEU A 283 -11.29 5.81 -7.25
N ARG A 284 -10.89 6.04 -5.98
CA ARG A 284 -9.54 6.53 -5.66
C ARG A 284 -8.48 5.63 -6.27
N TRP A 285 -8.58 4.30 -6.04
CA TRP A 285 -7.63 3.34 -6.58
C TRP A 285 -7.52 3.43 -8.11
N ALA A 286 -8.66 3.45 -8.80
CA ALA A 286 -8.68 3.58 -10.26
C ALA A 286 -8.07 4.90 -10.75
N LEU A 287 -8.36 6.01 -10.07
CA LEU A 287 -7.80 7.32 -10.43
C LEU A 287 -6.31 7.46 -10.10
N ASP A 288 -5.85 6.86 -9.00
CA ASP A 288 -4.43 6.79 -8.66
C ASP A 288 -3.65 6.02 -9.74
N ASP A 289 -4.16 4.86 -10.19
CA ASP A 289 -3.57 4.09 -11.29
C ASP A 289 -3.50 4.91 -12.58
N VAL A 290 -4.60 5.55 -12.97
CA VAL A 290 -4.62 6.41 -14.18
C VAL A 290 -3.62 7.56 -14.07
N SER A 291 -3.54 8.23 -12.91
CA SER A 291 -2.58 9.31 -12.65
C SER A 291 -1.13 8.84 -12.77
N ILE A 292 -0.79 7.76 -12.09
CA ILE A 292 0.57 7.19 -12.04
C ILE A 292 1.02 6.76 -13.44
N TYR A 293 0.17 6.01 -14.15
CA TYR A 293 0.51 5.55 -15.50
C TYR A 293 0.58 6.70 -16.51
N THR A 294 -0.32 7.68 -16.41
CA THR A 294 -0.28 8.89 -17.25
C THR A 294 1.02 9.66 -17.04
N ARG A 295 1.39 9.94 -15.78
CA ARG A 295 2.65 10.62 -15.44
C ARG A 295 3.85 9.85 -15.97
N ARG A 296 3.91 8.53 -15.74
CA ARG A 296 5.00 7.66 -16.21
C ARG A 296 5.15 7.70 -17.72
N LEU A 297 4.05 7.62 -18.47
CA LEU A 297 4.07 7.56 -19.93
C LEU A 297 4.25 8.94 -20.60
N ARG A 298 4.00 10.04 -19.88
CA ARG A 298 4.37 11.40 -20.30
C ARG A 298 5.84 11.72 -20.07
N SER A 299 6.43 11.14 -19.03
CA SER A 299 7.85 11.36 -18.69
C SER A 299 8.78 10.60 -19.65
N ALA A 300 10.08 10.96 -19.60
CA ALA A 300 11.09 10.29 -20.43
C ALA A 300 11.14 8.78 -20.12
N HIS A 301 10.91 7.95 -21.13
CA HIS A 301 10.94 6.49 -21.01
C HIS A 301 11.39 5.81 -22.29
N SER A 302 11.90 4.58 -22.15
CA SER A 302 12.26 3.69 -23.25
C SER A 302 11.26 2.54 -23.36
N ARG A 303 11.38 1.74 -24.44
CA ARG A 303 10.58 0.53 -24.63
C ARG A 303 11.07 -0.56 -23.67
N THR A 304 10.38 -0.71 -22.55
CA THR A 304 10.63 -1.72 -21.53
C THR A 304 9.33 -2.49 -21.23
N SER A 305 9.44 -3.68 -20.65
CA SER A 305 8.28 -4.46 -20.15
C SER A 305 7.40 -3.65 -19.23
N ASP A 306 8.00 -2.81 -18.39
CA ASP A 306 7.28 -1.99 -17.43
C ASP A 306 6.50 -0.85 -18.09
N ALA A 307 7.07 -0.21 -19.13
CA ALA A 307 6.37 0.81 -19.90
C ALA A 307 5.23 0.22 -20.73
N GLU A 308 5.41 -1.00 -21.27
CA GLU A 308 4.34 -1.75 -21.93
C GLU A 308 3.23 -2.15 -20.95
N HIS A 309 3.62 -2.57 -19.74
CA HIS A 309 2.66 -2.86 -18.68
C HIS A 309 1.85 -1.61 -18.30
N ALA A 310 2.51 -0.47 -18.11
CA ALA A 310 1.86 0.80 -17.77
C ALA A 310 0.82 1.22 -18.81
N LEU A 311 1.12 1.05 -20.11
CA LEU A 311 0.16 1.37 -21.18
C LEU A 311 -1.07 0.45 -21.14
N ARG A 312 -0.86 -0.86 -21.00
CA ARG A 312 -1.95 -1.83 -20.87
C ARG A 312 -2.81 -1.60 -19.63
N ALA A 313 -2.17 -1.31 -18.50
CA ALA A 313 -2.87 -1.02 -17.26
C ALA A 313 -3.70 0.26 -17.36
N LEU A 314 -3.17 1.32 -17.99
CA LEU A 314 -3.91 2.56 -18.27
C LEU A 314 -5.17 2.27 -19.11
N GLU A 315 -5.04 1.48 -20.17
CA GLU A 315 -6.17 1.10 -21.05
C GLU A 315 -7.25 0.34 -20.25
N ILE A 316 -6.85 -0.69 -19.50
CA ILE A 316 -7.78 -1.51 -18.70
C ILE A 316 -8.48 -0.66 -17.65
N THR A 317 -7.75 0.20 -16.94
CA THR A 317 -8.32 1.03 -15.88
C THR A 317 -9.28 2.07 -16.42
N LEU A 318 -8.95 2.74 -17.53
CA LEU A 318 -9.87 3.68 -18.19
C LEU A 318 -11.15 3.01 -18.69
N ALA A 319 -11.06 1.80 -19.23
CA ALA A 319 -12.22 1.04 -19.71
C ALA A 319 -13.09 0.50 -18.56
N GLY A 320 -12.50 0.14 -17.42
CA GLY A 320 -13.16 -0.50 -16.27
C GLY A 320 -13.46 0.42 -15.09
N ALA A 321 -13.11 1.71 -15.15
CA ALA A 321 -13.30 2.62 -14.03
C ALA A 321 -14.78 2.71 -13.62
N PRO A 322 -15.08 2.66 -12.30
CA PRO A 322 -16.47 2.64 -11.81
C PRO A 322 -17.19 3.96 -12.14
N GLY A 323 -18.15 3.86 -13.05
CA GLY A 323 -18.96 4.99 -13.54
C GLY A 323 -19.96 5.54 -12.51
#